data_89031152e921110f997c7f845ba7c794
#
_entry.id   89031152e921110f997c7f845ba7c794
#
_cell.length_a   1.000
_cell.length_b   1.000
_cell.length_c   1.000
_cell.angle_alpha   90.00
_cell.angle_beta   90.00
_cell.angle_gamma   90.00
#
_symmetry.space_group_name_H-M   'P 1'
#
loop_
_entity.id
_entity.type
_entity.pdbx_description
1 polymer ?
#
loop_
_entity_poly.entity_id
_entity_poly.type
_entity_poly.pdbx_seq_one_letter_code
_entity_poly.pdbx_strand_id
1 'polypeptide(L)'
;VAEACFTGDDGAMARVLIVDDDENFSALLSSMVKRAGHDATVVATIKEGMKALREPCEVVFLDIHLPDGNGLGILQDIRETPSSPEIIIMTGFDDSGAAELALKNGVWDYIRKPSSIKQMQLALLRALQYRKEKGGQAVPAALKMDGIIGKSPRVGACLNLVAKAAQGEANVLITGETGTGKELFALSIHNNSSRHSKSFVVVDCASLPQNLVESTLFGHKKGSFTGADRARDGLIKQADGGTLFLDEIGELPLSIQKSFLRVLQMRSFRPIGSDTEITSDFRLISATNRNLDQMVEEGQFREDLLFRIRTLRIDLPPLREHPEDIRELLVHYVARLCEQYGVGNKGFSPDFLAALKAHDWPGNVREFISTLESAISEAFHQPTLYPKHLPADIRIKLKRSELDMGTASELYRETAESIPALKTYRDEAIAAAEREYLERVIKTSQGRLREICRLSGLSRPRLYALLKKYNLTRQTVPS
;
A
#
# COMPACT_ATOMS: atom_id res chain seq x y z
N VAL A 1 -48.36 23.26 -7.44
CA VAL A 1 -48.40 23.08 -8.88
C VAL A 1 -47.11 22.47 -9.31
N ALA A 2 -47.21 21.36 -10.08
CA ALA A 2 -46.14 20.53 -10.66
C ALA A 2 -45.53 19.49 -9.69
N GLU A 3 -46.24 18.39 -9.45
CA GLU A 3 -45.70 17.06 -9.23
C GLU A 3 -44.99 16.64 -10.53
N ALA A 4 -43.67 16.73 -10.57
CA ALA A 4 -42.87 16.06 -11.59
C ALA A 4 -42.70 14.59 -11.15
N CYS A 5 -43.54 13.72 -11.71
CA CYS A 5 -43.30 12.27 -11.73
C CYS A 5 -41.99 12.00 -12.45
N PHE A 6 -40.92 11.70 -11.71
CA PHE A 6 -39.75 11.03 -12.26
C PHE A 6 -40.07 9.54 -12.35
N THR A 7 -40.63 9.10 -13.47
CA THR A 7 -40.60 7.71 -13.88
C THR A 7 -39.19 7.41 -14.31
N GLY A 8 -38.45 6.69 -13.45
CA GLY A 8 -37.11 6.20 -13.73
C GLY A 8 -37.12 5.17 -14.85
N ASP A 9 -36.23 5.39 -15.76
CA ASP A 9 -35.72 4.48 -16.79
C ASP A 9 -35.23 3.16 -16.18
N ASP A 10 -35.25 2.05 -16.92
CA ASP A 10 -34.92 0.66 -16.57
C ASP A 10 -33.66 0.48 -15.70
N GLY A 11 -33.72 0.75 -14.40
CA GLY A 11 -32.65 0.58 -13.44
C GLY A 11 -32.78 -0.75 -12.68
N ALA A 12 -31.78 -1.60 -12.73
CA ALA A 12 -31.71 -2.79 -11.89
C ALA A 12 -31.96 -2.41 -10.41
N MET A 13 -32.81 -3.19 -9.72
CA MET A 13 -33.18 -3.03 -8.32
C MET A 13 -31.93 -3.19 -7.45
N ALA A 14 -31.44 -2.10 -6.86
CA ALA A 14 -30.26 -2.09 -6.00
C ALA A 14 -30.62 -2.53 -4.58
N ARG A 15 -29.71 -3.19 -3.90
CA ARG A 15 -29.84 -3.60 -2.49
C ARG A 15 -29.10 -2.61 -1.60
N VAL A 16 -29.81 -2.03 -0.65
CA VAL A 16 -29.31 -1.05 0.31
C VAL A 16 -29.35 -1.64 1.71
N LEU A 17 -28.20 -1.63 2.41
CA LEU A 17 -28.13 -2.03 3.81
C LEU A 17 -28.19 -0.79 4.70
N ILE A 18 -29.02 -0.84 5.74
CA ILE A 18 -29.18 0.21 6.74
C ILE A 18 -28.77 -0.38 8.09
N VAL A 19 -27.71 0.17 8.68
CA VAL A 19 -27.19 -0.23 9.99
C VAL A 19 -27.42 0.92 10.97
N ASP A 20 -28.48 0.84 11.77
CA ASP A 20 -28.92 1.91 12.65
C ASP A 20 -29.83 1.33 13.74
N ASP A 21 -29.59 1.65 15.01
CA ASP A 21 -30.37 1.17 16.15
C ASP A 21 -31.64 2.00 16.44
N ASP A 22 -31.78 3.19 15.82
CA ASP A 22 -33.00 3.98 15.87
C ASP A 22 -34.09 3.39 14.95
N GLU A 23 -35.04 2.66 15.52
CA GLU A 23 -36.14 2.01 14.79
C GLU A 23 -36.96 3.00 13.95
N ASN A 24 -37.19 4.22 14.45
CA ASN A 24 -37.99 5.23 13.74
C ASN A 24 -37.23 5.77 12.52
N PHE A 25 -35.97 6.09 12.71
CA PHE A 25 -35.14 6.63 11.63
C PHE A 25 -34.86 5.56 10.57
N SER A 26 -34.52 4.35 10.96
CA SER A 26 -34.27 3.22 10.05
C SER A 26 -35.54 2.83 9.27
N ALA A 27 -36.74 2.87 9.89
CA ALA A 27 -37.97 2.63 9.19
C ALA A 27 -38.29 3.72 8.16
N LEU A 28 -38.03 5.00 8.49
CA LEU A 28 -38.18 6.13 7.57
C LEU A 28 -37.25 5.97 6.37
N LEU A 29 -35.97 5.66 6.61
CA LEU A 29 -34.96 5.47 5.58
C LEU A 29 -35.29 4.26 4.68
N SER A 30 -35.70 3.14 5.27
CA SER A 30 -36.16 1.95 4.53
C SER A 30 -37.36 2.26 3.63
N SER A 31 -38.37 3.00 4.16
CA SER A 31 -39.53 3.44 3.37
C SER A 31 -39.09 4.33 2.19
N MET A 32 -38.14 5.23 2.38
CA MET A 32 -37.60 6.10 1.33
C MET A 32 -36.88 5.28 0.25
N VAL A 33 -36.01 4.32 0.64
CA VAL A 33 -35.27 3.42 -0.28
C VAL A 33 -36.28 2.61 -1.12
N LYS A 34 -37.29 2.02 -0.52
CA LYS A 34 -38.34 1.25 -1.21
C LYS A 34 -39.16 2.11 -2.17
N ARG A 35 -39.50 3.35 -1.79
CA ARG A 35 -40.18 4.31 -2.68
C ARG A 35 -39.33 4.72 -3.86
N ALA A 36 -37.99 4.68 -3.72
CA ALA A 36 -37.06 4.92 -4.81
C ALA A 36 -36.87 3.70 -5.74
N GLY A 37 -37.59 2.58 -5.50
CA GLY A 37 -37.55 1.38 -6.34
C GLY A 37 -36.40 0.41 -6.01
N HIS A 38 -35.81 0.52 -4.81
CA HIS A 38 -34.69 -0.33 -4.38
C HIS A 38 -35.06 -1.20 -3.17
N ASP A 39 -34.30 -2.26 -2.93
CA ASP A 39 -34.47 -3.13 -1.77
C ASP A 39 -33.71 -2.60 -0.55
N ALA A 40 -34.33 -2.71 0.65
CA ALA A 40 -33.75 -2.22 1.88
C ALA A 40 -33.74 -3.31 2.96
N THR A 41 -32.53 -3.63 3.43
CA THR A 41 -32.30 -4.49 4.59
C THR A 41 -31.93 -3.61 5.78
N VAL A 42 -32.63 -3.75 6.91
CA VAL A 42 -32.38 -2.97 8.14
C VAL A 42 -31.84 -3.90 9.21
N VAL A 43 -30.80 -3.47 9.91
CA VAL A 43 -30.19 -4.16 11.05
C VAL A 43 -29.77 -3.13 12.11
N ALA A 44 -29.78 -3.55 13.40
CA ALA A 44 -29.56 -2.65 14.52
C ALA A 44 -28.14 -2.71 15.11
N THR A 45 -27.27 -3.63 14.64
CA THR A 45 -25.94 -3.87 15.21
C THR A 45 -24.88 -4.05 14.14
N ILE A 46 -23.63 -3.75 14.48
CA ILE A 46 -22.46 -4.02 13.63
C ILE A 46 -22.40 -5.51 13.24
N LYS A 47 -22.60 -6.39 14.22
CA LYS A 47 -22.53 -7.84 14.01
C LYS A 47 -23.55 -8.35 12.99
N GLU A 48 -24.76 -7.83 13.03
CA GLU A 48 -25.80 -8.14 12.05
C GLU A 48 -25.49 -7.52 10.69
N GLY A 49 -24.96 -6.29 10.67
CA GLY A 49 -24.50 -5.60 9.46
C GLY A 49 -23.44 -6.40 8.72
N MET A 50 -22.41 -6.85 9.42
CA MET A 50 -21.34 -7.67 8.84
C MET A 50 -21.86 -9.04 8.35
N LYS A 51 -22.88 -9.59 8.99
CA LYS A 51 -23.54 -10.81 8.50
C LYS A 51 -24.35 -10.55 7.22
N ALA A 52 -25.07 -9.44 7.16
CA ALA A 52 -25.84 -9.04 5.99
C ALA A 52 -24.95 -8.71 4.76
N LEU A 53 -23.74 -8.22 4.98
CA LEU A 53 -22.74 -7.94 3.94
C LEU A 53 -22.12 -9.18 3.26
N ARG A 54 -22.43 -10.39 3.74
CA ARG A 54 -22.10 -11.63 3.02
C ARG A 54 -22.85 -11.76 1.70
N GLU A 55 -24.01 -11.11 1.60
CA GLU A 55 -24.73 -10.96 0.35
C GLU A 55 -24.36 -9.63 -0.30
N PRO A 56 -24.24 -9.57 -1.65
CA PRO A 56 -23.88 -8.34 -2.35
C PRO A 56 -24.86 -7.20 -2.05
N CYS A 57 -24.32 -6.01 -1.74
CA CYS A 57 -25.12 -4.79 -1.64
C CYS A 57 -24.39 -3.62 -2.32
N GLU A 58 -25.14 -2.63 -2.76
CA GLU A 58 -24.63 -1.48 -3.52
C GLU A 58 -24.31 -0.29 -2.61
N VAL A 59 -25.14 -0.03 -1.61
CA VAL A 59 -24.98 1.11 -0.70
C VAL A 59 -25.23 0.66 0.73
N VAL A 60 -24.41 1.18 1.65
CA VAL A 60 -24.57 0.99 3.11
C VAL A 60 -24.81 2.35 3.75
N PHE A 61 -25.93 2.52 4.44
CA PHE A 61 -26.11 3.58 5.42
C PHE A 61 -25.66 3.06 6.78
N LEU A 62 -24.71 3.73 7.41
CA LEU A 62 -24.07 3.26 8.64
C LEU A 62 -24.11 4.35 9.71
N ASP A 63 -24.74 4.03 10.85
CA ASP A 63 -24.64 4.89 12.03
C ASP A 63 -23.27 4.74 12.70
N ILE A 64 -22.77 5.84 13.25
CA ILE A 64 -21.53 5.86 14.03
C ILE A 64 -21.72 5.21 15.38
N HIS A 65 -22.84 5.48 16.05
CA HIS A 65 -23.11 5.02 17.40
C HIS A 65 -24.06 3.84 17.37
N LEU A 66 -23.52 2.64 17.50
CA LEU A 66 -24.29 1.40 17.52
C LEU A 66 -24.16 0.71 18.89
N PRO A 67 -25.12 -0.10 19.34
CA PRO A 67 -25.11 -0.73 20.65
C PRO A 67 -23.88 -1.62 20.92
N ASP A 68 -23.30 -2.18 19.87
CA ASP A 68 -22.17 -3.11 19.92
C ASP A 68 -20.84 -2.49 19.47
N GLY A 69 -20.79 -1.16 19.24
CA GLY A 69 -19.54 -0.48 18.95
C GLY A 69 -19.64 0.79 18.11
N ASN A 70 -18.46 1.24 17.61
CA ASN A 70 -18.37 2.43 16.76
C ASN A 70 -18.33 2.01 15.28
N GLY A 71 -19.31 2.48 14.49
CA GLY A 71 -19.42 2.19 13.05
C GLY A 71 -18.19 2.58 12.21
N LEU A 72 -17.41 3.57 12.65
CA LEU A 72 -16.17 3.93 11.93
C LEU A 72 -15.11 2.83 11.98
N GLY A 73 -15.14 1.96 13.01
CA GLY A 73 -14.18 0.87 13.17
C GLY A 73 -14.29 -0.22 12.11
N ILE A 74 -15.45 -0.36 11.45
CA ILE A 74 -15.71 -1.43 10.47
C ILE A 74 -15.66 -0.94 9.01
N LEU A 75 -15.28 0.31 8.77
CA LEU A 75 -15.25 0.86 7.40
C LEU A 75 -14.32 0.08 6.47
N GLN A 76 -13.18 -0.36 6.98
CA GLN A 76 -12.23 -1.15 6.21
C GLN A 76 -12.81 -2.53 5.88
N ASP A 77 -13.40 -3.20 6.85
CA ASP A 77 -14.00 -4.53 6.65
C ASP A 77 -15.14 -4.49 5.62
N ILE A 78 -15.99 -3.44 5.65
CA ILE A 78 -17.05 -3.24 4.65
C ILE A 78 -16.48 -3.09 3.24
N ARG A 79 -15.37 -2.37 3.08
CA ARG A 79 -14.71 -2.16 1.78
C ARG A 79 -14.06 -3.39 1.22
N GLU A 80 -13.54 -4.24 2.10
CA GLU A 80 -12.90 -5.50 1.73
C GLU A 80 -13.92 -6.59 1.34
N THR A 81 -15.22 -6.32 1.50
CA THR A 81 -16.27 -7.22 1.00
C THR A 81 -16.24 -7.28 -0.53
N PRO A 82 -16.59 -8.43 -1.14
CA PRO A 82 -16.58 -8.61 -2.60
C PRO A 82 -17.43 -7.58 -3.36
N SER A 83 -18.53 -7.09 -2.76
CA SER A 83 -19.40 -6.06 -3.34
C SER A 83 -18.81 -4.65 -3.20
N SER A 84 -17.91 -4.40 -2.25
CA SER A 84 -17.31 -3.09 -1.96
C SER A 84 -18.33 -1.93 -2.07
N PRO A 85 -19.36 -1.88 -1.21
CA PRO A 85 -20.49 -0.93 -1.33
C PRO A 85 -20.03 0.50 -1.08
N GLU A 86 -20.79 1.48 -1.62
CA GLU A 86 -20.60 2.88 -1.27
C GLU A 86 -21.18 3.12 0.14
N ILE A 87 -20.41 3.74 1.02
CA ILE A 87 -20.77 3.92 2.43
C ILE A 87 -21.21 5.36 2.67
N ILE A 88 -22.42 5.54 3.19
CA ILE A 88 -22.97 6.82 3.65
C ILE A 88 -23.05 6.77 5.17
N ILE A 89 -22.27 7.61 5.84
CA ILE A 89 -22.27 7.70 7.29
C ILE A 89 -23.44 8.55 7.80
N MET A 90 -24.05 8.11 8.89
CA MET A 90 -25.07 8.87 9.61
C MET A 90 -24.53 9.30 10.97
N THR A 91 -24.58 10.61 11.27
CA THR A 91 -23.98 11.19 12.49
C THR A 91 -24.99 12.02 13.28
N GLY A 92 -24.88 12.03 14.62
CA GLY A 92 -25.57 12.98 15.49
C GLY A 92 -24.99 14.40 15.47
N PHE A 93 -25.59 15.32 16.25
CA PHE A 93 -25.24 16.75 16.25
C PHE A 93 -23.81 17.07 16.75
N ASP A 94 -23.21 16.20 17.59
CA ASP A 94 -21.97 16.48 18.31
C ASP A 94 -20.67 15.96 17.67
N ASP A 95 -20.73 15.33 16.47
CA ASP A 95 -19.63 14.58 15.89
C ASP A 95 -18.98 15.24 14.65
N SER A 96 -18.66 16.53 14.72
CA SER A 96 -17.99 17.22 13.60
C SER A 96 -16.59 16.61 13.26
N GLY A 97 -15.88 16.10 14.24
CA GLY A 97 -14.58 15.41 14.04
C GLY A 97 -14.71 14.03 13.38
N ALA A 98 -15.80 13.31 13.66
CA ALA A 98 -16.05 12.00 13.08
C ALA A 98 -16.36 12.07 11.56
N ALA A 99 -17.05 13.12 11.11
CA ALA A 99 -17.33 13.37 9.70
C ALA A 99 -16.03 13.60 8.88
N GLU A 100 -15.09 14.37 9.42
CA GLU A 100 -13.79 14.58 8.78
C GLU A 100 -12.95 13.30 8.70
N LEU A 101 -12.95 12.51 9.76
CA LEU A 101 -12.26 11.23 9.81
C LEU A 101 -12.89 10.22 8.82
N ALA A 102 -14.22 10.20 8.72
CA ALA A 102 -14.94 9.35 7.78
C ALA A 102 -14.57 9.68 6.31
N LEU A 103 -14.54 10.96 5.94
CA LEU A 103 -14.15 11.41 4.60
C LEU A 103 -12.67 11.08 4.28
N LYS A 104 -11.76 11.25 5.25
CA LYS A 104 -10.34 10.83 5.09
C LYS A 104 -10.20 9.32 4.88
N ASN A 105 -11.09 8.54 5.50
CA ASN A 105 -11.18 7.09 5.27
C ASN A 105 -12.00 6.73 4.01
N GLY A 106 -12.34 7.71 3.16
CA GLY A 106 -12.91 7.55 1.82
C GLY A 106 -14.36 7.07 1.81
N VAL A 107 -15.14 7.39 2.82
CA VAL A 107 -16.60 7.26 2.82
C VAL A 107 -17.19 8.11 1.68
N TRP A 108 -18.25 7.64 1.05
CA TRP A 108 -18.88 8.32 -0.07
C TRP A 108 -19.46 9.69 0.32
N ASP A 109 -20.25 9.70 1.42
CA ASP A 109 -20.92 10.91 1.92
C ASP A 109 -21.24 10.75 3.41
N TYR A 110 -21.64 11.83 4.06
CA TYR A 110 -22.17 11.78 5.42
C TYR A 110 -23.47 12.58 5.54
N ILE A 111 -24.36 12.14 6.40
CA ILE A 111 -25.67 12.73 6.67
C ILE A 111 -25.80 13.03 8.15
N ARG A 112 -26.16 14.26 8.52
CA ARG A 112 -26.46 14.63 9.90
C ARG A 112 -27.88 14.24 10.29
N LYS A 113 -28.04 13.59 11.41
CA LYS A 113 -29.35 13.35 12.04
C LYS A 113 -29.74 14.56 12.92
N PRO A 114 -31.02 15.08 12.87
CA PRO A 114 -32.08 14.72 11.92
C PRO A 114 -31.83 15.30 10.53
N SER A 115 -32.09 14.52 9.48
CA SER A 115 -31.95 14.93 8.10
C SER A 115 -33.28 14.91 7.36
N SER A 116 -33.38 15.76 6.33
CA SER A 116 -34.58 15.75 5.47
C SER A 116 -34.56 14.52 4.54
N ILE A 117 -35.74 13.98 4.26
CA ILE A 117 -35.90 12.85 3.30
C ILE A 117 -35.24 13.20 1.94
N LYS A 118 -35.32 14.47 1.51
CA LYS A 118 -34.67 14.92 0.25
C LYS A 118 -33.16 14.79 0.26
N GLN A 119 -32.50 15.08 1.38
CA GLN A 119 -31.04 14.95 1.49
C GLN A 119 -30.62 13.48 1.47
N MET A 120 -31.30 12.62 2.21
CA MET A 120 -31.06 11.17 2.22
C MET A 120 -31.27 10.56 0.82
N GLN A 121 -32.35 10.94 0.15
CA GLN A 121 -32.65 10.50 -1.22
C GLN A 121 -31.59 10.96 -2.22
N LEU A 122 -31.13 12.20 -2.11
CA LEU A 122 -30.11 12.74 -3.00
C LEU A 122 -28.75 12.01 -2.81
N ALA A 123 -28.37 11.72 -1.57
CA ALA A 123 -27.15 10.96 -1.27
C ALA A 123 -27.24 9.53 -1.84
N LEU A 124 -28.37 8.85 -1.65
CA LEU A 124 -28.61 7.54 -2.23
C LEU A 124 -28.51 7.54 -3.76
N LEU A 125 -29.23 8.46 -4.42
CA LEU A 125 -29.25 8.56 -5.88
C LEU A 125 -27.85 8.81 -6.43
N ARG A 126 -27.06 9.72 -5.82
CA ARG A 126 -25.69 10.00 -6.22
C ARG A 126 -24.77 8.79 -6.05
N ALA A 127 -24.90 8.06 -4.93
CA ALA A 127 -24.13 6.85 -4.68
C ALA A 127 -24.44 5.75 -5.70
N LEU A 128 -25.71 5.52 -6.02
CA LEU A 128 -26.16 4.55 -7.01
C LEU A 128 -25.74 4.94 -8.44
N GLN A 129 -25.88 6.23 -8.79
CA GLN A 129 -25.42 6.73 -10.09
C GLN A 129 -23.92 6.53 -10.25
N TYR A 130 -23.13 6.88 -9.26
CA TYR A 130 -21.68 6.65 -9.26
C TYR A 130 -21.34 5.16 -9.43
N ARG A 131 -22.06 4.26 -8.75
CA ARG A 131 -21.86 2.81 -8.94
C ARG A 131 -22.24 2.34 -10.34
N LYS A 132 -23.32 2.86 -10.90
CA LYS A 132 -23.72 2.55 -12.28
C LYS A 132 -22.64 3.01 -13.27
N GLU A 133 -22.09 4.19 -13.06
CA GLU A 133 -20.96 4.71 -13.85
C GLU A 133 -19.68 3.91 -13.63
N LYS A 134 -19.38 3.52 -12.38
CA LYS A 134 -18.26 2.66 -12.01
C LYS A 134 -18.41 1.22 -12.51
N GLY A 135 -19.62 0.67 -12.48
CA GLY A 135 -19.96 -0.67 -13.01
C GLY A 135 -20.13 -0.72 -14.53
N GLY A 136 -20.50 0.42 -15.14
CA GLY A 136 -20.58 0.60 -16.61
C GLY A 136 -19.26 1.01 -17.25
N GLN A 137 -18.27 1.40 -16.48
CA GLN A 137 -16.89 1.42 -16.94
C GLN A 137 -16.47 -0.04 -17.08
N ALA A 138 -16.72 -0.59 -18.29
CA ALA A 138 -16.04 -1.79 -18.74
C ALA A 138 -14.60 -1.75 -18.19
N VAL A 139 -14.13 -2.87 -17.66
CA VAL A 139 -12.70 -3.12 -17.43
C VAL A 139 -11.96 -2.42 -18.55
N PRO A 140 -11.12 -1.40 -18.28
CA PRO A 140 -10.46 -0.64 -19.36
C PRO A 140 -9.87 -1.70 -20.29
N ALA A 141 -10.11 -1.56 -21.59
CA ALA A 141 -9.53 -2.42 -22.60
C ALA A 141 -8.11 -2.72 -22.18
N ALA A 142 -7.78 -3.98 -21.96
CA ALA A 142 -6.65 -4.50 -21.19
C ALA A 142 -5.48 -3.51 -21.18
N LEU A 143 -5.23 -2.85 -20.05
CA LEU A 143 -4.12 -1.91 -19.90
C LEU A 143 -2.87 -2.59 -20.47
N LYS A 144 -2.18 -1.93 -21.39
CA LYS A 144 -0.86 -2.34 -21.83
C LYS A 144 0.08 -2.15 -20.64
N MET A 145 0.28 -3.22 -19.87
CA MET A 145 1.11 -3.23 -18.67
C MET A 145 2.55 -3.63 -19.00
N ASP A 146 3.11 -3.09 -20.08
CA ASP A 146 4.42 -3.46 -20.59
C ASP A 146 5.49 -3.37 -19.47
N GLY A 147 5.86 -4.51 -18.89
CA GLY A 147 6.90 -4.63 -17.88
C GLY A 147 6.46 -4.43 -16.42
N ILE A 148 5.22 -4.07 -16.13
CA ILE A 148 4.70 -4.02 -14.75
C ILE A 148 4.21 -5.42 -14.36
N ILE A 149 4.84 -6.00 -13.32
CA ILE A 149 4.57 -7.34 -12.82
C ILE A 149 4.12 -7.24 -11.38
N GLY A 150 3.02 -7.87 -11.05
CA GLY A 150 2.43 -7.94 -9.73
C GLY A 150 0.91 -7.99 -9.79
N LYS A 151 0.31 -8.73 -8.85
CA LYS A 151 -1.14 -8.90 -8.71
C LYS A 151 -1.62 -8.57 -7.30
N SER A 152 -0.72 -8.09 -6.46
CA SER A 152 -1.08 -7.68 -5.10
C SER A 152 -2.16 -6.59 -5.12
N PRO A 153 -3.02 -6.51 -4.12
CA PRO A 153 -4.03 -5.46 -4.00
C PRO A 153 -3.43 -4.05 -4.07
N ARG A 154 -2.22 -3.85 -3.53
CA ARG A 154 -1.52 -2.56 -3.55
C ARG A 154 -1.09 -2.16 -4.96
N VAL A 155 -0.47 -3.07 -5.71
CA VAL A 155 -0.12 -2.82 -7.12
C VAL A 155 -1.38 -2.66 -7.96
N GLY A 156 -2.43 -3.46 -7.73
CA GLY A 156 -3.73 -3.32 -8.37
C GLY A 156 -4.37 -1.95 -8.17
N ALA A 157 -4.29 -1.38 -6.97
CA ALA A 157 -4.74 -0.01 -6.69
C ALA A 157 -3.96 1.04 -7.51
N CYS A 158 -2.64 0.90 -7.63
CA CYS A 158 -1.82 1.77 -8.47
C CYS A 158 -2.19 1.64 -9.96
N LEU A 159 -2.45 0.43 -10.45
CA LEU A 159 -2.89 0.19 -11.84
C LEU A 159 -4.25 0.81 -12.14
N ASN A 160 -5.18 0.80 -11.18
CA ASN A 160 -6.45 1.49 -11.31
C ASN A 160 -6.26 3.01 -11.44
N LEU A 161 -5.30 3.59 -10.70
CA LEU A 161 -4.94 5.01 -10.84
C LEU A 161 -4.25 5.29 -12.18
N VAL A 162 -3.42 4.36 -12.69
CA VAL A 162 -2.85 4.44 -14.05
C VAL A 162 -3.95 4.49 -15.10
N ALA A 163 -4.94 3.58 -15.03
CA ALA A 163 -6.08 3.57 -15.95
C ALA A 163 -6.85 4.89 -15.93
N LYS A 164 -7.13 5.42 -14.74
CA LYS A 164 -7.78 6.71 -14.56
C LYS A 164 -6.94 7.87 -15.09
N ALA A 165 -5.63 7.84 -14.82
CA ALA A 165 -4.70 8.82 -15.36
C ALA A 165 -4.66 8.80 -16.89
N ALA A 166 -4.63 7.62 -17.50
CA ALA A 166 -4.56 7.47 -18.95
C ALA A 166 -5.75 8.08 -19.71
N GLN A 167 -6.93 8.11 -19.10
CA GLN A 167 -8.15 8.68 -19.71
C GLN A 167 -8.16 10.20 -19.79
N GLY A 168 -7.35 10.89 -18.96
CA GLY A 168 -7.36 12.35 -18.85
C GLY A 168 -6.03 13.00 -19.26
N GLU A 169 -6.04 14.33 -19.35
CA GLU A 169 -4.87 15.18 -19.65
C GLU A 169 -4.25 15.81 -18.38
N ALA A 170 -4.74 15.42 -17.20
CA ALA A 170 -4.23 15.95 -15.93
C ALA A 170 -2.74 15.61 -15.72
N ASN A 171 -2.02 16.52 -15.08
CA ASN A 171 -0.65 16.25 -14.64
C ASN A 171 -0.63 15.13 -13.61
N VAL A 172 0.36 14.26 -13.68
CA VAL A 172 0.52 13.11 -12.78
C VAL A 172 1.84 13.24 -12.03
N LEU A 173 1.77 13.04 -10.71
CA LEU A 173 2.95 12.88 -9.85
C LEU A 173 3.01 11.44 -9.35
N ILE A 174 4.10 10.74 -9.69
CA ILE A 174 4.38 9.38 -9.22
C ILE A 174 5.42 9.49 -8.11
N THR A 175 5.07 9.01 -6.90
CA THR A 175 5.99 8.96 -5.77
C THR A 175 6.30 7.53 -5.40
N GLY A 176 7.48 7.28 -4.86
CA GLY A 176 7.91 5.96 -4.42
C GLY A 176 9.42 5.86 -4.30
N GLU A 177 9.88 4.91 -3.54
CA GLU A 177 11.31 4.67 -3.32
C GLU A 177 12.05 4.39 -4.64
N THR A 178 13.37 4.55 -4.59
CA THR A 178 14.23 4.21 -5.73
C THR A 178 14.05 2.73 -6.10
N GLY A 179 13.91 2.44 -7.40
CA GLY A 179 13.79 1.08 -7.90
C GLY A 179 12.37 0.47 -7.84
N THR A 180 11.33 1.21 -7.46
CA THR A 180 9.92 0.75 -7.47
C THR A 180 9.29 0.68 -8.87
N GLY A 181 9.96 1.20 -9.90
CA GLY A 181 9.47 1.14 -11.28
C GLY A 181 8.70 2.40 -11.74
N LYS A 182 8.92 3.57 -11.13
CA LYS A 182 8.24 4.85 -11.46
C LYS A 182 8.19 5.13 -12.97
N GLU A 183 9.27 4.89 -13.70
CA GLU A 183 9.37 5.07 -15.15
C GLU A 183 8.43 4.12 -15.93
N LEU A 184 8.31 2.85 -15.52
CA LEU A 184 7.41 1.88 -16.14
C LEU A 184 5.95 2.31 -15.95
N PHE A 185 5.59 2.82 -14.78
CA PHE A 185 4.26 3.36 -14.53
C PHE A 185 3.99 4.61 -15.37
N ALA A 186 4.96 5.52 -15.53
CA ALA A 186 4.84 6.69 -16.39
C ALA A 186 4.66 6.28 -17.87
N LEU A 187 5.44 5.32 -18.34
CA LEU A 187 5.32 4.78 -19.69
C LEU A 187 3.96 4.08 -19.91
N SER A 188 3.47 3.33 -18.91
CA SER A 188 2.16 2.70 -18.97
C SER A 188 1.03 3.73 -19.07
N ILE A 189 1.12 4.86 -18.34
CA ILE A 189 0.15 5.97 -18.47
C ILE A 189 0.17 6.52 -19.90
N HIS A 190 1.35 6.77 -20.47
CA HIS A 190 1.49 7.28 -21.82
C HIS A 190 0.91 6.29 -22.87
N ASN A 191 1.32 5.01 -22.81
CA ASN A 191 0.92 3.97 -23.77
C ASN A 191 -0.59 3.68 -23.78
N ASN A 192 -1.30 4.03 -22.70
CA ASN A 192 -2.75 3.88 -22.60
C ASN A 192 -3.51 5.20 -22.73
N SER A 193 -2.82 6.32 -23.04
CA SER A 193 -3.43 7.65 -23.21
C SER A 193 -3.80 7.97 -24.64
N SER A 194 -4.53 9.10 -24.82
CA SER A 194 -4.82 9.67 -26.13
C SER A 194 -3.56 10.04 -26.92
N ARG A 195 -2.43 10.22 -26.23
CA ARG A 195 -1.13 10.60 -26.81
C ARG A 195 -0.17 9.40 -27.02
N HIS A 196 -0.66 8.16 -26.92
CA HIS A 196 0.17 6.92 -27.00
C HIS A 196 1.00 6.79 -28.29
N SER A 197 0.58 7.40 -29.40
CA SER A 197 1.30 7.41 -30.68
C SER A 197 2.23 8.60 -30.87
N LYS A 198 2.32 9.48 -29.88
CA LYS A 198 3.15 10.69 -29.88
C LYS A 198 4.45 10.46 -29.11
N SER A 199 5.31 11.49 -29.10
CA SER A 199 6.60 11.42 -28.39
C SER A 199 6.42 11.22 -26.87
N PHE A 200 7.20 10.33 -26.29
CA PHE A 200 7.42 10.22 -24.84
C PHE A 200 8.84 10.69 -24.56
N VAL A 201 8.98 11.92 -24.05
CA VAL A 201 10.29 12.54 -23.82
C VAL A 201 10.66 12.41 -22.35
N VAL A 202 11.72 11.65 -22.06
CA VAL A 202 12.22 11.41 -20.71
C VAL A 202 13.29 12.43 -20.38
N VAL A 203 13.20 12.99 -19.18
CA VAL A 203 14.21 13.88 -18.59
C VAL A 203 14.56 13.36 -17.21
N ASP A 204 15.77 12.84 -17.07
CA ASP A 204 16.33 12.51 -15.75
C ASP A 204 16.95 13.79 -15.14
N CYS A 205 16.22 14.40 -14.21
CA CYS A 205 16.64 15.67 -13.57
C CYS A 205 17.89 15.49 -12.70
N ALA A 206 18.15 14.28 -12.18
CA ALA A 206 19.32 14.00 -11.36
C ALA A 206 20.62 13.91 -12.17
N SER A 207 20.53 13.47 -13.43
CA SER A 207 21.69 13.32 -14.30
C SER A 207 22.13 14.63 -14.98
N LEU A 208 21.28 15.68 -14.95
CA LEU A 208 21.58 16.92 -15.64
C LEU A 208 22.55 17.81 -14.84
N PRO A 209 23.71 18.20 -15.41
CA PRO A 209 24.58 19.19 -14.78
C PRO A 209 23.81 20.50 -14.55
N GLN A 210 23.91 21.09 -13.36
CA GLN A 210 23.13 22.28 -12.98
C GLN A 210 23.22 23.45 -13.98
N ASN A 211 24.39 23.65 -14.58
CA ASN A 211 24.65 24.68 -15.59
C ASN A 211 24.06 24.38 -16.96
N LEU A 212 23.62 23.14 -17.23
CA LEU A 212 23.05 22.70 -18.50
C LEU A 212 21.55 22.42 -18.44
N VAL A 213 20.96 22.33 -17.23
CA VAL A 213 19.52 22.00 -17.05
C VAL A 213 18.63 22.95 -17.87
N GLU A 214 18.88 24.27 -17.79
CA GLU A 214 18.10 25.26 -18.48
C GLU A 214 18.21 25.12 -20.00
N SER A 215 19.44 24.98 -20.50
CA SER A 215 19.73 24.76 -21.93
C SER A 215 19.12 23.46 -22.47
N THR A 216 19.13 22.41 -21.65
CA THR A 216 18.57 21.10 -22.04
C THR A 216 17.03 21.14 -22.09
N LEU A 217 16.39 21.77 -21.12
CA LEU A 217 14.93 21.84 -21.06
C LEU A 217 14.35 22.81 -22.09
N PHE A 218 14.89 24.03 -22.15
CA PHE A 218 14.32 25.12 -22.97
C PHE A 218 15.00 25.28 -24.34
N GLY A 219 16.21 24.69 -24.52
CA GLY A 219 16.99 24.88 -25.73
C GLY A 219 17.76 26.20 -25.73
N HIS A 220 18.60 26.40 -26.75
CA HIS A 220 19.44 27.58 -26.89
C HIS A 220 19.70 27.93 -28.35
N LYS A 221 19.97 29.22 -28.62
CA LYS A 221 20.49 29.69 -29.89
C LYS A 221 22.04 29.58 -29.91
N LYS A 222 22.60 29.47 -31.11
CA LYS A 222 24.03 29.54 -31.32
C LYS A 222 24.63 30.82 -30.71
N GLY A 223 25.70 30.69 -29.92
CA GLY A 223 26.39 31.81 -29.30
C GLY A 223 25.76 32.37 -28.02
N SER A 224 24.73 31.73 -27.45
CA SER A 224 24.03 32.19 -26.25
C SER A 224 24.86 32.05 -24.96
N PHE A 225 25.86 31.18 -24.95
CA PHE A 225 26.85 31.00 -23.85
C PHE A 225 28.13 30.36 -24.37
N THR A 226 29.15 30.31 -23.57
CA THR A 226 30.46 29.69 -23.91
C THR A 226 30.28 28.19 -24.14
N GLY A 227 30.54 27.70 -25.36
CA GLY A 227 30.27 26.32 -25.79
C GLY A 227 28.96 26.11 -26.56
N ALA A 228 28.17 27.15 -26.81
CA ALA A 228 26.96 27.09 -27.64
C ALA A 228 27.32 27.17 -29.16
N ASP A 229 28.04 26.18 -29.67
CA ASP A 229 28.52 26.18 -31.08
C ASP A 229 27.39 26.03 -32.11
N ARG A 230 26.27 25.42 -31.71
CA ARG A 230 25.10 25.17 -32.54
C ARG A 230 23.83 25.49 -31.77
N ALA A 231 22.75 25.86 -32.47
CA ALA A 231 21.44 25.96 -31.86
C ALA A 231 20.92 24.55 -31.56
N ARG A 232 20.23 24.37 -30.43
CA ARG A 232 19.61 23.09 -30.01
C ARG A 232 18.18 23.32 -29.48
N ASP A 233 17.26 22.54 -30.00
CA ASP A 233 15.90 22.51 -29.48
C ASP A 233 15.86 21.86 -28.09
N GLY A 234 15.12 22.48 -27.17
CA GLY A 234 14.93 21.96 -25.83
C GLY A 234 13.99 20.75 -25.77
N LEU A 235 14.10 19.96 -24.70
CA LEU A 235 13.28 18.76 -24.51
C LEU A 235 11.77 19.10 -24.39
N ILE A 236 11.43 20.28 -23.88
CA ILE A 236 10.04 20.76 -23.83
C ILE A 236 9.45 20.92 -25.24
N LYS A 237 10.24 21.42 -26.20
CA LYS A 237 9.82 21.51 -27.60
C LYS A 237 9.68 20.13 -28.25
N GLN A 238 10.58 19.21 -27.94
CA GLN A 238 10.53 17.84 -28.47
C GLN A 238 9.30 17.06 -27.93
N ALA A 239 8.79 17.43 -26.76
CA ALA A 239 7.60 16.86 -26.17
C ALA A 239 6.28 17.44 -26.74
N ASP A 240 6.34 18.38 -27.68
CA ASP A 240 5.15 19.02 -28.24
C ASP A 240 4.19 18.02 -28.88
N GLY A 241 2.90 18.13 -28.51
CA GLY A 241 1.86 17.17 -28.87
C GLY A 241 1.95 15.81 -28.17
N GLY A 242 3.01 15.56 -27.39
CA GLY A 242 3.31 14.29 -26.71
C GLY A 242 3.24 14.36 -25.20
N THR A 243 4.10 13.60 -24.54
CA THR A 243 4.23 13.52 -23.08
C THR A 243 5.66 13.85 -22.65
N LEU A 244 5.80 14.76 -21.70
CA LEU A 244 7.05 15.05 -21.02
C LEU A 244 7.08 14.29 -19.69
N PHE A 245 8.06 13.40 -19.51
CA PHE A 245 8.29 12.71 -18.26
C PHE A 245 9.51 13.28 -17.57
N LEU A 246 9.32 13.84 -16.36
CA LEU A 246 10.43 14.33 -15.52
C LEU A 246 10.66 13.30 -14.41
N ASP A 247 11.76 12.55 -14.51
CA ASP A 247 12.20 11.69 -13.42
C ASP A 247 13.01 12.49 -12.40
N GLU A 248 12.83 12.17 -11.12
CA GLU A 248 13.43 12.85 -9.97
C GLU A 248 13.25 14.38 -10.02
N ILE A 249 12.00 14.84 -10.19
CA ILE A 249 11.64 16.27 -10.30
C ILE A 249 12.11 17.09 -9.08
N GLY A 250 12.27 16.46 -7.91
CA GLY A 250 12.82 17.09 -6.69
C GLY A 250 14.27 17.57 -6.84
N GLU A 251 15.00 17.11 -7.88
CA GLU A 251 16.38 17.55 -8.17
C GLU A 251 16.44 18.84 -9.02
N LEU A 252 15.30 19.35 -9.49
CA LEU A 252 15.29 20.60 -10.26
C LEU A 252 15.74 21.79 -9.39
N PRO A 253 16.73 22.59 -9.85
CA PRO A 253 17.12 23.83 -9.16
C PRO A 253 15.95 24.82 -9.04
N LEU A 254 15.86 25.56 -7.94
CA LEU A 254 14.80 26.55 -7.68
C LEU A 254 14.62 27.59 -8.80
N SER A 255 15.73 28.00 -9.44
CA SER A 255 15.69 28.91 -10.59
C SER A 255 14.91 28.32 -11.77
N ILE A 256 15.10 27.04 -12.01
CA ILE A 256 14.45 26.29 -13.10
C ILE A 256 12.99 26.02 -12.77
N GLN A 257 12.68 25.70 -11.51
CA GLN A 257 11.30 25.48 -11.05
C GLN A 257 10.39 26.68 -11.40
N LYS A 258 10.88 27.92 -11.21
CA LYS A 258 10.13 29.14 -11.58
C LYS A 258 9.86 29.23 -13.08
N SER A 259 10.86 28.99 -13.89
CA SER A 259 10.75 29.01 -15.36
C SER A 259 9.83 27.90 -15.87
N PHE A 260 9.95 26.70 -15.29
CA PHE A 260 9.12 25.54 -15.63
C PHE A 260 7.65 25.74 -15.26
N LEU A 261 7.36 26.33 -14.07
CA LEU A 261 5.99 26.67 -13.69
C LEU A 261 5.34 27.59 -14.73
N ARG A 262 6.08 28.60 -15.22
CA ARG A 262 5.58 29.50 -16.25
C ARG A 262 5.21 28.74 -17.53
N VAL A 263 6.03 27.76 -17.93
CA VAL A 263 5.72 26.91 -19.09
C VAL A 263 4.44 26.09 -18.89
N LEU A 264 4.25 25.53 -17.70
CA LEU A 264 3.03 24.76 -17.36
C LEU A 264 1.75 25.62 -17.38
N GLN A 265 1.89 26.92 -17.09
CA GLN A 265 0.76 27.88 -17.07
C GLN A 265 0.46 28.44 -18.45
N MET A 266 1.51 28.90 -19.16
CA MET A 266 1.38 29.65 -20.38
C MET A 266 1.51 28.78 -21.65
N ARG A 267 1.96 27.53 -21.49
CA ARG A 267 2.27 26.64 -22.62
C ARG A 267 3.26 27.22 -23.62
N SER A 268 4.07 28.18 -23.17
CA SER A 268 5.08 28.87 -24.00
C SER A 268 6.34 29.13 -23.17
N PHE A 269 7.47 29.22 -23.85
CA PHE A 269 8.78 29.51 -23.29
C PHE A 269 9.71 30.15 -24.31
N ARG A 270 10.83 30.70 -23.83
CA ARG A 270 11.88 31.28 -24.70
C ARG A 270 13.17 30.47 -24.57
N PRO A 271 13.74 29.96 -25.67
CA PRO A 271 15.08 29.39 -25.64
C PRO A 271 16.13 30.41 -25.19
N ILE A 272 17.21 29.94 -24.58
CA ILE A 272 18.29 30.82 -24.12
C ILE A 272 18.89 31.60 -25.29
N GLY A 273 19.02 32.91 -25.12
CA GLY A 273 19.48 33.82 -26.19
C GLY A 273 18.50 34.04 -27.31
N SER A 274 17.20 33.72 -27.15
CA SER A 274 16.14 33.97 -28.11
C SER A 274 15.15 35.00 -27.61
N ASP A 275 14.75 35.94 -28.49
CA ASP A 275 13.66 36.87 -28.24
C ASP A 275 12.30 36.29 -28.67
N THR A 276 12.30 35.20 -29.43
CA THR A 276 11.06 34.55 -29.91
C THR A 276 10.54 33.56 -28.89
N GLU A 277 9.24 33.66 -28.63
CA GLU A 277 8.51 32.72 -27.78
C GLU A 277 8.09 31.48 -28.59
N ILE A 278 8.23 30.30 -28.01
CA ILE A 278 7.83 29.03 -28.62
C ILE A 278 6.72 28.43 -27.79
N THR A 279 5.67 27.96 -28.42
CA THR A 279 4.57 27.23 -27.78
C THR A 279 4.86 25.74 -27.78
N SER A 280 4.43 25.02 -26.73
CA SER A 280 4.48 23.57 -26.64
C SER A 280 3.30 23.05 -25.83
N ASP A 281 2.51 22.18 -26.46
CA ASP A 281 1.41 21.47 -25.80
C ASP A 281 1.82 20.03 -25.45
N PHE A 282 2.32 19.85 -24.26
CA PHE A 282 2.68 18.54 -23.74
C PHE A 282 1.86 18.17 -22.51
N ARG A 283 1.65 16.88 -22.31
CA ARG A 283 1.18 16.33 -21.04
C ARG A 283 2.35 16.11 -20.11
N LEU A 284 2.24 16.50 -18.83
CA LEU A 284 3.28 16.29 -17.84
C LEU A 284 3.00 15.06 -17.00
N ILE A 285 4.00 14.17 -16.89
CA ILE A 285 4.13 13.14 -15.88
C ILE A 285 5.44 13.42 -15.14
N SER A 286 5.42 13.43 -13.82
CA SER A 286 6.61 13.64 -12.99
C SER A 286 6.78 12.53 -11.98
N ALA A 287 8.02 12.19 -11.62
CA ALA A 287 8.34 11.19 -10.63
C ALA A 287 9.36 11.70 -9.64
N THR A 288 9.33 11.18 -8.40
CA THR A 288 10.32 11.47 -7.37
C THR A 288 10.33 10.42 -6.26
N ASN A 289 11.47 10.22 -5.63
CA ASN A 289 11.61 9.48 -4.38
C ASN A 289 11.64 10.39 -3.14
N ARG A 290 11.69 11.73 -3.35
CA ARG A 290 11.76 12.72 -2.27
C ARG A 290 10.38 13.13 -1.77
N ASN A 291 10.33 13.53 -0.50
CA ASN A 291 9.15 14.16 0.08
C ASN A 291 9.08 15.63 -0.32
N LEU A 292 8.30 15.95 -1.36
CA LEU A 292 8.19 17.32 -1.88
C LEU A 292 7.51 18.27 -0.89
N ASP A 293 6.60 17.79 -0.03
CA ASP A 293 5.95 18.63 0.98
C ASP A 293 7.01 19.12 2.01
N GLN A 294 7.89 18.24 2.47
CA GLN A 294 9.01 18.61 3.32
C GLN A 294 9.98 19.56 2.61
N MET A 295 10.29 19.33 1.34
CA MET A 295 11.15 20.22 0.54
C MET A 295 10.55 21.63 0.37
N VAL A 296 9.22 21.75 0.36
CA VAL A 296 8.54 23.08 0.38
C VAL A 296 8.77 23.77 1.71
N GLU A 297 8.60 23.07 2.83
CA GLU A 297 8.86 23.63 4.17
C GLU A 297 10.32 24.09 4.35
N GLU A 298 11.26 23.33 3.76
CA GLU A 298 12.69 23.66 3.76
C GLU A 298 13.09 24.73 2.72
N GLY A 299 12.14 25.21 1.91
CA GLY A 299 12.39 26.20 0.85
C GLY A 299 13.20 25.66 -0.35
N GLN A 300 13.31 24.34 -0.52
CA GLN A 300 14.02 23.67 -1.62
C GLN A 300 13.10 23.40 -2.83
N PHE A 301 11.80 23.42 -2.64
CA PHE A 301 10.80 23.25 -3.69
C PHE A 301 9.71 24.32 -3.59
N ARG A 302 9.20 24.79 -4.73
CA ARG A 302 8.16 25.82 -4.75
C ARG A 302 6.78 25.19 -4.53
N GLU A 303 6.03 25.76 -3.63
CA GLU A 303 4.67 25.33 -3.32
C GLU A 303 3.73 25.45 -4.54
N ASP A 304 3.83 26.57 -5.29
CA ASP A 304 3.01 26.82 -6.49
C ASP A 304 3.26 25.79 -7.60
N LEU A 305 4.49 25.33 -7.77
CA LEU A 305 4.83 24.25 -8.69
C LEU A 305 4.27 22.91 -8.19
N LEU A 306 4.42 22.62 -6.90
CA LEU A 306 3.88 21.39 -6.31
C LEU A 306 2.38 21.24 -6.55
N PHE A 307 1.60 22.28 -6.30
CA PHE A 307 0.15 22.28 -6.58
C PHE A 307 -0.16 22.02 -8.04
N ARG A 308 0.66 22.54 -8.96
CA ARG A 308 0.42 22.38 -10.40
C ARG A 308 0.74 20.96 -10.91
N ILE A 309 1.77 20.29 -10.36
CA ILE A 309 2.16 18.95 -10.79
C ILE A 309 1.39 17.83 -10.09
N ARG A 310 0.87 18.06 -8.86
CA ARG A 310 0.17 17.07 -8.02
C ARG A 310 -1.35 17.03 -8.29
N THR A 311 -1.78 17.16 -9.54
CA THR A 311 -3.20 17.09 -9.87
C THR A 311 -3.75 15.67 -9.66
N LEU A 312 -2.98 14.64 -10.04
CA LEU A 312 -3.24 13.24 -9.73
C LEU A 312 -1.96 12.64 -9.15
N ARG A 313 -2.07 11.97 -8.00
CA ARG A 313 -0.95 11.34 -7.31
C ARG A 313 -1.05 9.82 -7.35
N ILE A 314 0.07 9.15 -7.63
CA ILE A 314 0.22 7.69 -7.59
C ILE A 314 1.40 7.38 -6.69
N ASP A 315 1.12 6.76 -5.54
CA ASP A 315 2.15 6.35 -4.59
C ASP A 315 2.48 4.87 -4.82
N LEU A 316 3.70 4.58 -5.28
CA LEU A 316 4.14 3.21 -5.53
C LEU A 316 4.63 2.57 -4.24
N PRO A 317 4.09 1.41 -3.84
CA PRO A 317 4.52 0.71 -2.65
C PRO A 317 5.93 0.14 -2.83
N PRO A 318 6.78 0.12 -1.79
CA PRO A 318 8.04 -0.58 -1.82
C PRO A 318 7.82 -2.10 -1.81
N LEU A 319 8.75 -2.86 -2.39
CA LEU A 319 8.62 -4.31 -2.61
C LEU A 319 8.36 -5.10 -1.32
N ARG A 320 8.89 -4.66 -0.19
CA ARG A 320 8.64 -5.26 1.14
C ARG A 320 7.18 -5.20 1.61
N GLU A 321 6.38 -4.32 1.03
CA GLU A 321 4.96 -4.16 1.37
C GLU A 321 4.02 -5.04 0.52
N HIS A 322 4.55 -5.72 -0.50
CA HIS A 322 3.80 -6.68 -1.33
C HIS A 322 4.64 -7.94 -1.66
N PRO A 323 5.08 -8.69 -0.63
CA PRO A 323 5.95 -9.86 -0.79
C PRO A 323 5.29 -11.01 -1.56
N GLU A 324 3.96 -10.99 -1.73
CA GLU A 324 3.22 -11.93 -2.57
C GLU A 324 3.63 -11.85 -4.05
N ASP A 325 4.00 -10.67 -4.56
CA ASP A 325 4.40 -10.46 -5.95
C ASP A 325 5.83 -10.98 -6.23
N ILE A 326 6.66 -11.24 -5.21
CA ILE A 326 8.05 -11.72 -5.36
C ILE A 326 8.11 -13.00 -6.19
N ARG A 327 7.14 -13.90 -6.05
CA ARG A 327 7.11 -15.15 -6.83
C ARG A 327 6.91 -14.88 -8.33
N GLU A 328 6.02 -13.99 -8.70
CA GLU A 328 5.75 -13.64 -10.10
C GLU A 328 6.92 -12.89 -10.70
N LEU A 329 7.49 -11.93 -9.96
CA LEU A 329 8.70 -11.23 -10.34
C LEU A 329 9.86 -12.22 -10.58
N LEU A 330 10.05 -13.18 -9.66
CA LEU A 330 11.10 -14.21 -9.79
C LEU A 330 10.94 -15.03 -11.07
N VAL A 331 9.75 -15.56 -11.33
CA VAL A 331 9.47 -16.37 -12.53
C VAL A 331 9.75 -15.57 -13.80
N HIS A 332 9.26 -14.33 -13.85
CA HIS A 332 9.43 -13.48 -15.02
C HIS A 332 10.90 -13.12 -15.29
N TYR A 333 11.59 -12.60 -14.26
CA TYR A 333 12.96 -12.13 -14.45
C TYR A 333 13.95 -13.27 -14.62
N VAL A 334 13.75 -14.43 -13.97
CA VAL A 334 14.60 -15.61 -14.23
C VAL A 334 14.49 -16.03 -15.69
N ALA A 335 13.27 -16.16 -16.23
CA ALA A 335 13.08 -16.53 -17.64
C ALA A 335 13.76 -15.52 -18.58
N ARG A 336 13.51 -14.22 -18.36
CA ARG A 336 14.09 -13.12 -19.18
C ARG A 336 15.61 -13.10 -19.12
N LEU A 337 16.20 -13.22 -17.93
CA LEU A 337 17.65 -13.20 -17.76
C LEU A 337 18.31 -14.45 -18.35
N CYS A 338 17.68 -15.63 -18.18
CA CYS A 338 18.19 -16.85 -18.80
C CYS A 338 18.20 -16.76 -20.33
N GLU A 339 17.17 -16.18 -20.94
CA GLU A 339 17.12 -15.90 -22.38
C GLU A 339 18.22 -14.91 -22.79
N GLN A 340 18.39 -13.81 -22.04
CA GLN A 340 19.42 -12.81 -22.33
C GLN A 340 20.84 -13.36 -22.25
N TYR A 341 21.12 -14.27 -21.32
CA TYR A 341 22.44 -14.89 -21.17
C TYR A 341 22.62 -16.17 -22.03
N GLY A 342 21.60 -16.57 -22.79
CA GLY A 342 21.66 -17.76 -23.64
C GLY A 342 21.81 -19.07 -22.84
N VAL A 343 21.33 -19.09 -21.59
CA VAL A 343 21.34 -20.29 -20.73
C VAL A 343 19.95 -20.90 -20.64
N GLY A 344 19.89 -22.21 -20.38
CA GLY A 344 18.61 -22.90 -20.17
C GLY A 344 17.82 -22.29 -19.01
N ASN A 345 16.49 -22.29 -19.12
CA ASN A 345 15.62 -21.76 -18.05
C ASN A 345 15.89 -22.48 -16.73
N LYS A 346 16.04 -21.71 -15.64
CA LYS A 346 16.41 -22.24 -14.33
C LYS A 346 15.19 -22.35 -13.41
N GLY A 347 15.10 -23.47 -12.70
CA GLY A 347 14.20 -23.59 -11.56
C GLY A 347 14.74 -22.89 -10.32
N PHE A 348 13.97 -22.85 -9.25
CA PHE A 348 14.42 -22.36 -7.94
C PHE A 348 13.85 -23.23 -6.81
N SER A 349 14.62 -23.39 -5.74
CA SER A 349 14.18 -24.14 -4.56
C SER A 349 13.17 -23.36 -3.73
N PRO A 350 12.30 -24.03 -2.93
CA PRO A 350 11.40 -23.33 -2.00
C PRO A 350 12.16 -22.42 -1.03
N ASP A 351 13.34 -22.86 -0.56
CA ASP A 351 14.18 -22.07 0.35
C ASP A 351 14.74 -20.81 -0.32
N PHE A 352 15.03 -20.86 -1.62
CA PHE A 352 15.44 -19.67 -2.39
C PHE A 352 14.33 -18.64 -2.43
N LEU A 353 13.10 -19.05 -2.71
CA LEU A 353 11.94 -18.16 -2.71
C LEU A 353 11.66 -17.61 -1.30
N ALA A 354 11.77 -18.45 -0.27
CA ALA A 354 11.60 -18.00 1.13
C ALA A 354 12.64 -16.96 1.52
N ALA A 355 13.90 -17.16 1.12
CA ALA A 355 14.98 -16.20 1.33
C ALA A 355 14.70 -14.84 0.66
N LEU A 356 14.21 -14.85 -0.59
CA LEU A 356 13.84 -13.62 -1.30
C LEU A 356 12.67 -12.89 -0.65
N LYS A 357 11.68 -13.62 -0.10
CA LYS A 357 10.52 -13.03 0.60
C LYS A 357 10.88 -12.43 1.96
N ALA A 358 11.91 -12.96 2.61
CA ALA A 358 12.36 -12.48 3.92
C ALA A 358 13.28 -11.23 3.83
N HIS A 359 13.71 -10.83 2.65
CA HIS A 359 14.57 -9.66 2.47
C HIS A 359 13.74 -8.38 2.27
N ASP A 360 14.21 -7.26 2.86
CA ASP A 360 13.49 -5.97 2.88
C ASP A 360 13.55 -5.17 1.57
N TRP A 361 14.45 -5.51 0.68
CA TRP A 361 14.63 -4.90 -0.64
C TRP A 361 14.75 -3.37 -0.61
N PRO A 362 15.76 -2.77 0.04
CA PRO A 362 15.94 -1.32 0.07
C PRO A 362 16.09 -0.68 -1.33
N GLY A 363 16.62 -1.41 -2.31
CA GLY A 363 16.66 -1.01 -3.72
C GLY A 363 15.48 -1.54 -4.54
N ASN A 364 14.44 -2.09 -3.90
CA ASN A 364 13.21 -2.56 -4.51
C ASN A 364 13.43 -3.50 -5.70
N VAL A 365 12.66 -3.37 -6.78
CA VAL A 365 12.74 -4.24 -7.97
C VAL A 365 14.09 -4.11 -8.67
N ARG A 366 14.77 -2.96 -8.61
CA ARG A 366 16.10 -2.78 -9.20
C ARG A 366 17.14 -3.67 -8.49
N GLU A 367 17.15 -3.66 -7.16
CA GLU A 367 18.01 -4.55 -6.36
C GLU A 367 17.65 -6.01 -6.57
N PHE A 368 16.35 -6.31 -6.63
CA PHE A 368 15.86 -7.67 -6.89
C PHE A 368 16.39 -8.23 -8.21
N ILE A 369 16.33 -7.47 -9.30
CA ILE A 369 16.85 -7.88 -10.61
C ILE A 369 18.36 -8.11 -10.55
N SER A 370 19.14 -7.17 -10.00
CA SER A 370 20.59 -7.31 -9.86
C SER A 370 20.98 -8.53 -9.01
N THR A 371 20.19 -8.83 -7.98
CA THR A 371 20.37 -10.04 -7.15
C THR A 371 20.14 -11.31 -7.97
N LEU A 372 19.10 -11.35 -8.81
CA LEU A 372 18.86 -12.49 -9.69
C LEU A 372 19.93 -12.66 -10.75
N GLU A 373 20.44 -11.56 -11.33
CA GLU A 373 21.56 -11.60 -12.27
C GLU A 373 22.80 -12.23 -11.62
N SER A 374 23.15 -11.80 -10.41
CA SER A 374 24.25 -12.38 -9.64
C SER A 374 24.02 -13.87 -9.35
N ALA A 375 22.80 -14.25 -8.92
CA ALA A 375 22.48 -15.64 -8.61
C ALA A 375 22.52 -16.55 -9.84
N ILE A 376 22.07 -16.08 -10.99
CA ILE A 376 22.12 -16.82 -12.26
C ILE A 376 23.57 -16.98 -12.73
N SER A 377 24.39 -15.96 -12.58
CA SER A 377 25.82 -16.01 -12.90
C SER A 377 26.54 -17.04 -12.03
N GLU A 378 26.31 -17.06 -10.72
CA GLU A 378 26.88 -18.02 -9.78
C GLU A 378 26.42 -19.46 -10.09
N ALA A 379 25.16 -19.61 -10.49
CA ALA A 379 24.58 -20.90 -10.84
C ALA A 379 24.70 -21.24 -12.33
N PHE A 380 25.66 -20.67 -13.09
CA PHE A 380 25.68 -20.73 -14.56
C PHE A 380 25.46 -22.14 -15.12
N HIS A 381 26.13 -23.15 -14.58
CA HIS A 381 26.02 -24.55 -14.99
C HIS A 381 24.97 -25.37 -14.22
N GLN A 382 24.24 -24.76 -13.28
CA GLN A 382 23.27 -25.47 -12.45
C GLN A 382 21.83 -25.16 -12.94
N PRO A 383 20.94 -26.15 -13.04
CA PRO A 383 19.58 -25.93 -13.53
C PRO A 383 18.65 -25.31 -12.48
N THR A 384 19.08 -25.24 -11.21
CA THR A 384 18.25 -24.79 -10.08
C THR A 384 18.98 -23.78 -9.22
N LEU A 385 18.29 -22.69 -8.87
CA LEU A 385 18.76 -21.66 -7.95
C LEU A 385 18.51 -22.08 -6.50
N TYR A 386 19.53 -21.95 -5.65
CA TYR A 386 19.51 -22.24 -4.22
C TYR A 386 19.97 -21.01 -3.44
N PRO A 387 19.66 -20.89 -2.12
CA PRO A 387 20.12 -19.77 -1.30
C PRO A 387 21.63 -19.52 -1.32
N LYS A 388 22.43 -20.53 -1.56
CA LYS A 388 23.91 -20.41 -1.68
C LYS A 388 24.35 -19.52 -2.85
N HIS A 389 23.51 -19.35 -3.90
CA HIS A 389 23.79 -18.53 -5.07
C HIS A 389 23.45 -17.05 -4.86
N LEU A 390 22.73 -16.72 -3.77
CA LEU A 390 22.47 -15.32 -3.41
C LEU A 390 23.76 -14.61 -2.99
N PRO A 391 23.87 -13.29 -3.25
CA PRO A 391 24.97 -12.46 -2.76
C PRO A 391 25.22 -12.63 -1.25
N ALA A 392 26.49 -12.51 -0.84
CA ALA A 392 26.91 -12.78 0.53
C ALA A 392 26.22 -11.89 1.57
N ASP A 393 25.99 -10.63 1.23
CA ASP A 393 25.30 -9.64 2.08
C ASP A 393 23.86 -10.06 2.38
N ILE A 394 23.12 -10.55 1.40
CA ILE A 394 21.76 -11.08 1.59
C ILE A 394 21.79 -12.34 2.47
N ARG A 395 22.70 -13.27 2.19
CA ARG A 395 22.84 -14.50 3.00
C ARG A 395 23.20 -14.22 4.46
N ILE A 396 24.06 -13.21 4.70
CA ILE A 396 24.44 -12.79 6.05
C ILE A 396 23.23 -12.19 6.78
N LYS A 397 22.45 -11.31 6.12
CA LYS A 397 21.25 -10.73 6.72
C LYS A 397 20.22 -11.80 7.08
N LEU A 398 19.97 -12.76 6.19
CA LEU A 398 19.07 -13.88 6.45
C LEU A 398 19.52 -14.71 7.65
N LYS A 399 20.82 -15.02 7.73
CA LYS A 399 21.36 -15.77 8.89
C LYS A 399 21.28 -14.98 10.20
N ARG A 400 21.48 -13.68 10.16
CA ARG A 400 21.30 -12.81 11.34
C ARG A 400 19.84 -12.80 11.80
N SER A 401 18.89 -12.63 10.89
CA SER A 401 17.45 -12.65 11.24
C SER A 401 17.02 -14.03 11.78
N GLU A 402 17.53 -15.15 11.26
CA GLU A 402 17.31 -16.49 11.83
C GLU A 402 17.90 -16.63 13.25
N LEU A 403 19.10 -16.09 13.48
CA LEU A 403 19.76 -16.09 14.80
C LEU A 403 19.03 -15.16 15.78
N ASP A 404 18.60 -14.00 15.34
CA ASP A 404 17.83 -13.04 16.15
C ASP A 404 16.42 -13.59 16.48
N MET A 405 15.81 -14.38 15.60
CA MET A 405 14.55 -15.08 15.86
C MET A 405 14.74 -16.37 16.67
N GLY A 406 15.91 -17.01 16.59
CA GLY A 406 16.26 -18.27 17.30
C GLY A 406 16.87 -18.06 18.68
N THR A 407 17.33 -16.86 19.00
CA THR A 407 17.92 -16.53 20.30
C THR A 407 17.11 -15.41 20.96
N ALA A 408 16.30 -15.78 21.94
CA ALA A 408 15.85 -14.87 23.01
C ALA A 408 14.76 -13.83 22.68
N SER A 409 14.03 -13.90 21.61
CA SER A 409 13.00 -12.86 21.37
C SER A 409 11.70 -13.07 22.14
N GLU A 410 11.43 -14.26 22.68
CA GLU A 410 10.25 -14.50 23.53
C GLU A 410 10.52 -14.44 25.04
N LEU A 411 11.77 -14.51 25.47
CA LEU A 411 12.11 -14.46 26.91
C LEU A 411 12.61 -13.09 27.39
N TYR A 412 12.92 -12.14 26.49
CA TYR A 412 13.52 -10.84 26.88
C TYR A 412 12.72 -9.60 26.53
N ARG A 413 11.55 -9.70 25.90
CA ARG A 413 10.69 -8.53 25.59
C ARG A 413 9.65 -8.19 26.64
N GLU A 414 9.50 -9.01 27.67
CA GLU A 414 8.54 -8.75 28.75
C GLU A 414 9.22 -8.17 29.98
N THR A 415 10.19 -7.52 30.10
CA THR A 415 10.59 -6.77 31.33
C THR A 415 11.80 -5.84 31.12
N ALA A 416 11.63 -4.77 30.38
CA ALA A 416 12.53 -3.63 30.55
C ALA A 416 12.18 -2.77 31.79
N GLU A 417 11.20 -3.17 32.61
CA GLU A 417 10.74 -2.34 33.73
C GLU A 417 11.14 -2.79 35.14
N SER A 418 11.75 -3.93 35.35
CA SER A 418 12.46 -4.22 36.61
C SER A 418 13.35 -5.44 36.50
N ILE A 419 14.64 -5.26 36.37
CA ILE A 419 15.60 -6.35 36.56
C ILE A 419 15.57 -6.68 38.06
N PRO A 420 15.10 -7.90 38.49
CA PRO A 420 15.06 -8.26 39.91
C PRO A 420 16.48 -8.38 40.45
N ALA A 421 16.67 -8.15 41.73
CA ALA A 421 17.97 -8.36 42.36
C ALA A 421 18.48 -9.78 42.08
N LEU A 422 19.77 -9.97 41.79
CA LEU A 422 20.39 -11.26 41.43
C LEU A 422 19.99 -12.40 42.37
N LYS A 423 19.82 -12.10 43.66
CA LYS A 423 19.37 -13.06 44.67
C LYS A 423 17.96 -13.57 44.37
N THR A 424 17.02 -12.69 44.08
CA THR A 424 15.63 -13.02 43.76
C THR A 424 15.55 -13.83 42.47
N TYR A 425 16.25 -13.39 41.44
CA TYR A 425 16.31 -14.10 40.15
C TYR A 425 16.87 -15.51 40.28
N ARG A 426 17.96 -15.66 41.05
CA ARG A 426 18.56 -16.97 41.30
C ARG A 426 17.63 -17.88 42.10
N ASP A 427 16.98 -17.35 43.14
CA ASP A 427 16.08 -18.14 43.99
C ASP A 427 14.83 -18.59 43.20
N GLU A 428 14.29 -17.75 42.29
CA GLU A 428 13.21 -18.13 41.39
C GLU A 428 13.63 -19.17 40.34
N ALA A 429 14.80 -19.03 39.74
CA ALA A 429 15.32 -19.99 38.76
C ALA A 429 15.56 -21.36 39.40
N ILE A 430 16.11 -21.39 40.62
CA ILE A 430 16.29 -22.63 41.38
C ILE A 430 14.92 -23.24 41.72
N ALA A 431 13.96 -22.45 42.16
CA ALA A 431 12.61 -22.92 42.49
C ALA A 431 11.89 -23.53 41.28
N ALA A 432 12.01 -22.92 40.11
CA ALA A 432 11.45 -23.44 38.86
C ALA A 432 12.08 -24.77 38.46
N ALA A 433 13.41 -24.86 38.48
CA ALA A 433 14.15 -26.09 38.16
C ALA A 433 13.86 -27.22 39.14
N GLU A 434 13.80 -26.94 40.46
CA GLU A 434 13.46 -27.95 41.49
C GLU A 434 12.04 -28.47 41.30
N ARG A 435 11.09 -27.58 40.96
CA ARG A 435 9.69 -27.95 40.71
C ARG A 435 9.57 -28.86 39.48
N GLU A 436 10.12 -28.47 38.37
CA GLU A 436 10.10 -29.26 37.12
C GLU A 436 10.74 -30.64 37.33
N TYR A 437 11.88 -30.70 38.02
CA TYR A 437 12.55 -31.95 38.33
C TYR A 437 11.68 -32.88 39.17
N LEU A 438 11.03 -32.33 40.22
CA LEU A 438 10.16 -33.13 41.11
C LEU A 438 8.92 -33.63 40.35
N GLU A 439 8.29 -32.81 39.53
CA GLU A 439 7.15 -33.21 38.68
C GLU A 439 7.55 -34.37 37.76
N ARG A 440 8.70 -34.27 37.12
CA ARG A 440 9.25 -35.32 36.24
C ARG A 440 9.51 -36.64 37.01
N VAL A 441 10.10 -36.57 38.18
CA VAL A 441 10.40 -37.75 39.02
C VAL A 441 9.10 -38.39 39.53
N ILE A 442 8.10 -37.59 39.94
CA ILE A 442 6.79 -38.08 40.38
C ILE A 442 6.09 -38.82 39.22
N LYS A 443 6.12 -38.27 38.04
CA LYS A 443 5.53 -38.87 36.83
C LYS A 443 6.20 -40.20 36.49
N THR A 444 7.53 -40.23 36.47
CA THR A 444 8.30 -41.44 36.16
C THR A 444 8.12 -42.55 37.19
N SER A 445 7.98 -42.20 38.47
CA SER A 445 7.82 -43.14 39.57
C SER A 445 6.38 -43.54 39.84
N GLN A 446 5.40 -43.05 39.08
CA GLN A 446 3.97 -43.27 39.32
C GLN A 446 3.52 -42.96 40.75
N GLY A 447 4.14 -41.97 41.40
CA GLY A 447 3.83 -41.55 42.76
C GLY A 447 4.34 -42.47 43.88
N ARG A 448 5.13 -43.49 43.55
CA ARG A 448 5.66 -44.44 44.54
C ARG A 448 6.82 -43.84 45.35
N LEU A 449 6.59 -43.57 46.64
CA LEU A 449 7.53 -42.85 47.51
C LEU A 449 8.95 -43.40 47.54
N ARG A 450 9.09 -44.73 47.61
CA ARG A 450 10.42 -45.39 47.62
C ARG A 450 11.19 -45.14 46.33
N GLU A 451 10.50 -45.15 45.20
CA GLU A 451 11.06 -44.92 43.88
C GLU A 451 11.44 -43.43 43.68
N ILE A 452 10.61 -42.51 44.17
CA ILE A 452 10.91 -41.05 44.14
C ILE A 452 12.20 -40.78 44.92
N CYS A 453 12.31 -41.31 46.13
CA CYS A 453 13.52 -41.14 46.95
C CYS A 453 14.77 -41.77 46.29
N ARG A 454 14.61 -42.91 45.61
CA ARG A 454 15.69 -43.58 44.90
C ARG A 454 16.17 -42.77 43.69
N LEU A 455 15.25 -42.30 42.87
CA LEU A 455 15.56 -41.57 41.65
C LEU A 455 16.10 -40.17 41.95
N SER A 456 15.55 -39.50 42.98
CA SER A 456 15.95 -38.13 43.32
C SER A 456 17.15 -38.04 44.25
N GLY A 457 17.55 -39.14 44.88
CA GLY A 457 18.59 -39.13 45.91
C GLY A 457 18.19 -38.40 47.21
N LEU A 458 16.92 -38.02 47.36
CA LEU A 458 16.43 -37.24 48.50
C LEU A 458 15.99 -38.15 49.66
N SER A 459 16.30 -37.73 50.89
CA SER A 459 15.70 -38.34 52.05
C SER A 459 14.19 -38.05 52.16
N ARG A 460 13.43 -38.97 52.79
CA ARG A 460 11.97 -38.78 52.95
C ARG A 460 11.57 -37.43 53.57
N PRO A 461 12.20 -36.94 54.66
CA PRO A 461 11.85 -35.65 55.25
C PRO A 461 12.09 -34.49 54.28
N ARG A 462 13.20 -34.52 53.52
CA ARG A 462 13.56 -33.46 52.58
C ARG A 462 12.63 -33.45 51.35
N LEU A 463 12.23 -34.62 50.87
CA LEU A 463 11.24 -34.76 49.81
C LEU A 463 9.88 -34.17 50.23
N TYR A 464 9.40 -34.50 51.44
CA TYR A 464 8.14 -33.91 51.94
C TYR A 464 8.23 -32.40 52.12
N ALA A 465 9.33 -31.85 52.57
CA ALA A 465 9.54 -30.39 52.68
C ALA A 465 9.47 -29.71 51.30
N LEU A 466 10.08 -30.29 50.28
CA LEU A 466 10.06 -29.76 48.92
C LEU A 466 8.69 -29.91 48.26
N LEU A 467 7.99 -31.03 48.43
CA LEU A 467 6.63 -31.20 47.93
C LEU A 467 5.65 -30.18 48.56
N LYS A 468 5.81 -29.93 49.87
CA LYS A 468 5.03 -28.88 50.55
C LYS A 468 5.38 -27.48 50.07
N LYS A 469 6.66 -27.18 49.85
CA LYS A 469 7.17 -25.88 49.35
C LYS A 469 6.58 -25.55 47.96
N TYR A 470 6.47 -26.56 47.11
CA TYR A 470 6.02 -26.38 45.74
C TYR A 470 4.54 -26.75 45.47
N ASN A 471 3.77 -27.04 46.52
CA ASN A 471 2.37 -27.48 46.44
C ASN A 471 2.14 -28.69 45.51
N LEU A 472 3.10 -29.61 45.46
CA LEU A 472 3.03 -30.81 44.63
C LEU A 472 2.41 -31.96 45.44
N THR A 473 1.43 -32.64 44.88
CA THR A 473 0.81 -33.84 45.47
C THR A 473 1.24 -35.07 44.66
N ARG A 474 1.30 -36.26 45.29
CA ARG A 474 1.70 -37.52 44.66
C ARG A 474 0.75 -37.99 43.53
N GLN A 475 -0.42 -37.37 43.42
CA GLN A 475 -1.51 -37.77 42.49
C GLN A 475 -1.78 -36.76 41.37
N THR A 476 -1.10 -35.61 41.34
CA THR A 476 -1.36 -34.59 40.31
C THR A 476 -0.39 -34.74 39.14
N VAL A 477 -0.76 -35.59 38.16
CA VAL A 477 -0.48 -35.33 36.75
C VAL A 477 -1.75 -35.72 36.03
N PRO A 478 -2.52 -34.77 35.40
CA PRO A 478 -3.50 -35.10 34.39
C PRO A 478 -2.76 -35.69 33.18
N SER A 479 -3.38 -36.69 32.59
CA SER A 479 -2.99 -37.37 31.35
C SER A 479 -2.78 -36.43 30.17
#